data_c73c2ad248113f593ccb3e75cbc96ed2
#
_entry.id   c73c2ad248113f593ccb3e75cbc96ed2
#
_cell.length_a   1.000
_cell.length_b   1.000
_cell.length_c   1.000
_cell.angle_alpha   90.00
_cell.angle_beta   90.00
_cell.angle_gamma   90.00
#
_symmetry.space_group_name_H-M   'P 1'
#
loop_
_entity.id
_entity.type
_entity.pdbx_description
1 polymer ?
#
loop_
_entity_poly.entity_id
_entity_poly.type
_entity_poly.pdbx_seq_one_letter_code
_entity_poly.pdbx_strand_id
1 'polypeptide(L)'
;LTLRAQIFGLITDLFGDAPYSESLQASEELYFPKYDEQKYIYQGVLQDLKKADELLSSSDISKFTISASADVVYGGNSAKWLKLVNSLRLRYCMRVYDKKTDMSDLGIDIVSEFNNAAPKAFTGNSDDAIISYLGTNADNAAPGGPLSYKKPAFNQKPCATIVNKLKSLNDPRLYRWVNPVQIKWDYNVTVPTEKRITNMFGDNYTVTYRPTTRTDVDTALYAGMPAGLEIINLATYNYGENTTVYESEKDPFVSVIHDRYRADKDTYRRIEIMMYPEVEFLLAEAILKGGFSVSGTAEEHYKKAIQASFSRWGITDGKNGSNFNNYYSNSAVSYASATNKLERIMEQKWI
;
A
#
# COMPACT_ATOMS: atom_id res chain seq x y z
N LEU A 1 4.09 14.81 17.77
CA LEU A 1 4.47 13.46 18.17
C LEU A 1 4.06 12.43 17.12
N THR A 2 2.79 12.31 16.72
CA THR A 2 2.29 11.28 15.80
C THR A 2 3.03 11.26 14.46
N LEU A 3 3.15 12.41 13.79
CA LEU A 3 3.87 12.50 12.52
C LEU A 3 5.37 12.29 12.69
N ARG A 4 5.96 12.78 13.79
CA ARG A 4 7.36 12.50 14.12
C ARG A 4 7.60 11.00 14.25
N ALA A 5 6.81 10.31 15.03
CA ALA A 5 6.90 8.86 15.20
C ALA A 5 6.76 8.11 13.87
N GLN A 6 5.79 8.49 13.04
CA GLN A 6 5.59 7.88 11.71
C GLN A 6 6.81 8.10 10.79
N ILE A 7 7.37 9.30 10.75
CA ILE A 7 8.50 9.63 9.88
C ILE A 7 9.77 8.89 10.35
N PHE A 8 10.09 8.94 11.64
CA PHE A 8 11.28 8.24 12.16
C PHE A 8 11.14 6.73 12.11
N GLY A 9 9.92 6.21 12.31
CA GLY A 9 9.64 4.79 12.08
C GLY A 9 9.92 4.38 10.64
N LEU A 10 9.51 5.18 9.66
CA LEU A 10 9.79 4.93 8.24
C LEU A 10 11.29 5.06 7.93
N ILE A 11 11.97 6.07 8.49
CA ILE A 11 13.43 6.26 8.28
C ILE A 11 14.18 5.04 8.80
N THR A 12 13.90 4.59 10.03
CA THR A 12 14.61 3.44 10.59
C THR A 12 14.24 2.12 9.90
N ASP A 13 13.01 1.97 9.38
CA ASP A 13 12.61 0.81 8.55
C ASP A 13 13.43 0.73 7.26
N LEU A 14 13.77 1.88 6.65
CA LEU A 14 14.49 1.95 5.37
C LEU A 14 16.02 1.91 5.54
N PHE A 15 16.55 2.50 6.59
CA PHE A 15 17.97 2.76 6.72
C PHE A 15 18.63 2.13 7.97
N GLY A 16 17.85 1.55 8.88
CA GLY A 16 18.35 1.02 10.15
C GLY A 16 18.67 2.16 11.13
N ASP A 17 19.93 2.21 11.59
CA ASP A 17 20.40 3.27 12.47
C ASP A 17 20.31 4.62 11.77
N ALA A 18 19.87 5.65 12.49
CA ALA A 18 19.66 7.00 11.94
C ALA A 18 19.78 8.06 13.06
N PRO A 19 20.07 9.33 12.72
CA PRO A 19 19.96 10.41 13.70
C PRO A 19 18.54 10.54 14.22
N TYR A 20 18.33 10.40 15.52
CA TYR A 20 17.02 10.49 16.18
C TYR A 20 17.05 11.39 17.41
N SER A 21 17.80 11.03 18.44
CA SER A 21 17.81 11.73 19.74
C SER A 21 18.32 13.18 19.66
N GLU A 22 19.25 13.43 18.76
CA GLU A 22 19.86 14.76 18.52
C GLU A 22 19.35 15.40 17.23
N SER A 23 18.38 14.79 16.54
CA SER A 23 17.84 15.36 15.30
C SER A 23 16.96 16.59 15.57
N LEU A 24 16.80 17.44 14.55
CA LEU A 24 15.95 18.65 14.59
C LEU A 24 16.35 19.71 15.63
N GLN A 25 17.63 19.74 16.05
CA GLN A 25 18.19 20.66 17.02
C GLN A 25 19.15 21.70 16.39
N ALA A 26 18.97 22.01 15.11
CA ALA A 26 19.81 22.98 14.40
C ALA A 26 19.68 24.41 15.00
N SER A 27 18.56 24.75 15.62
CA SER A 27 18.38 26.00 16.37
C SER A 27 19.25 26.09 17.64
N GLU A 28 19.75 24.97 18.12
CA GLU A 28 20.66 24.84 19.26
C GLU A 28 22.11 24.60 18.78
N GLU A 29 22.37 24.97 17.52
CA GLU A 29 23.68 24.85 16.86
C GLU A 29 24.19 23.39 16.71
N LEU A 30 23.32 22.38 16.88
CA LEU A 30 23.67 20.99 16.69
C LEU A 30 23.45 20.58 15.23
N TYR A 31 24.48 20.72 14.41
CA TYR A 31 24.44 20.45 12.98
C TYR A 31 24.91 19.03 12.60
N PHE A 32 25.53 18.31 13.48
CA PHE A 32 26.08 16.96 13.26
C PHE A 32 25.53 15.99 14.32
N PRO A 33 24.23 15.60 14.22
CA PRO A 33 23.62 14.70 15.18
C PRO A 33 24.27 13.31 15.09
N LYS A 34 24.39 12.64 16.22
CA LYS A 34 24.83 11.24 16.25
C LYS A 34 23.79 10.31 15.67
N TYR A 35 24.23 9.14 15.21
CA TYR A 35 23.37 8.03 14.85
C TYR A 35 22.98 7.26 16.12
N ASP A 36 21.67 7.00 16.25
CA ASP A 36 21.14 6.13 17.29
C ASP A 36 20.87 4.74 16.69
N GLU A 37 21.12 3.68 17.48
CA GLU A 37 20.76 2.32 17.07
C GLU A 37 19.25 2.18 16.88
N GLN A 38 18.84 1.39 15.90
CA GLN A 38 17.42 1.18 15.52
C GLN A 38 16.52 0.88 16.71
N LYS A 39 16.99 0.08 17.69
CA LYS A 39 16.20 -0.26 18.89
C LYS A 39 15.79 0.97 19.72
N TYR A 40 16.67 1.98 19.84
CA TYR A 40 16.36 3.22 20.57
C TYR A 40 15.43 4.12 19.78
N ILE A 41 15.49 4.07 18.45
CA ILE A 41 14.54 4.79 17.60
C ILE A 41 13.13 4.21 17.76
N TYR A 42 12.98 2.87 17.74
CA TYR A 42 11.69 2.24 17.99
C TYR A 42 11.17 2.48 19.41
N GLN A 43 12.07 2.49 20.41
CA GLN A 43 11.71 2.89 21.78
C GLN A 43 11.08 4.29 21.76
N GLY A 44 11.74 5.27 21.18
CA GLY A 44 11.25 6.64 21.11
C GLY A 44 9.96 6.78 20.29
N VAL A 45 9.84 6.05 19.17
CA VAL A 45 8.62 6.01 18.35
C VAL A 45 7.42 5.52 19.17
N LEU A 46 7.56 4.44 19.91
CA LEU A 46 6.48 3.90 20.76
C LEU A 46 6.17 4.81 21.95
N GLN A 47 7.18 5.44 22.55
CA GLN A 47 6.99 6.44 23.61
C GLN A 47 6.26 7.68 23.10
N ASP A 48 6.61 8.21 21.91
CA ASP A 48 5.93 9.34 21.29
C ASP A 48 4.46 9.03 21.01
N LEU A 49 4.17 7.84 20.47
CA LEU A 49 2.80 7.43 20.19
C LEU A 49 1.99 7.23 21.49
N LYS A 50 2.60 6.65 22.51
CA LYS A 50 1.95 6.53 23.83
C LYS A 50 1.64 7.89 24.41
N LYS A 51 2.57 8.82 24.36
CA LYS A 51 2.36 10.19 24.82
C LYS A 51 1.29 10.93 24.01
N ALA A 52 1.24 10.70 22.69
CA ALA A 52 0.20 11.24 21.84
C ALA A 52 -1.19 10.67 22.19
N ASP A 53 -1.31 9.38 22.50
CA ASP A 53 -2.56 8.75 22.98
C ASP A 53 -3.02 9.40 24.30
N GLU A 54 -2.13 9.59 25.26
CA GLU A 54 -2.44 10.25 26.53
C GLU A 54 -2.97 11.67 26.33
N LEU A 55 -2.29 12.47 25.51
CA LEU A 55 -2.67 13.85 25.23
C LEU A 55 -4.02 13.95 24.50
N LEU A 56 -4.26 13.11 23.49
CA LEU A 56 -5.51 13.09 22.73
C LEU A 56 -6.69 12.50 23.51
N SER A 57 -6.41 11.64 24.50
CA SER A 57 -7.43 11.06 25.40
C SER A 57 -7.74 11.95 26.61
N SER A 58 -6.95 13.00 26.83
CA SER A 58 -7.14 13.92 27.97
C SER A 58 -8.44 14.71 27.82
N SER A 59 -9.13 14.96 28.93
CA SER A 59 -10.28 15.87 28.99
C SER A 59 -9.94 17.29 28.55
N ASP A 60 -8.68 17.67 28.64
CA ASP A 60 -8.18 18.99 28.23
C ASP A 60 -8.09 19.17 26.71
N ILE A 61 -8.20 18.10 25.91
CA ILE A 61 -8.15 18.20 24.44
C ILE A 61 -9.23 19.14 23.89
N SER A 62 -10.37 19.25 24.55
CA SER A 62 -11.45 20.17 24.18
C SER A 62 -11.08 21.64 24.31
N LYS A 63 -10.04 21.96 25.07
CA LYS A 63 -9.50 23.34 25.23
C LYS A 63 -8.58 23.75 24.08
N PHE A 64 -8.16 22.78 23.23
CA PHE A 64 -7.25 23.00 22.12
C PHE A 64 -7.96 22.71 20.81
N THR A 65 -7.92 23.67 19.90
CA THR A 65 -8.49 23.51 18.55
C THR A 65 -7.37 23.17 17.59
N ILE A 66 -7.48 22.01 16.93
CA ILE A 66 -6.66 21.69 15.77
C ILE A 66 -7.25 22.46 14.58
N SER A 67 -6.47 23.32 13.94
CA SER A 67 -6.95 24.10 12.79
C SER A 67 -7.36 23.19 11.64
N ALA A 68 -8.62 23.22 11.26
CA ALA A 68 -9.12 22.39 10.15
C ALA A 68 -8.46 22.74 8.81
N SER A 69 -8.06 23.99 8.60
CA SER A 69 -7.37 24.42 7.37
C SER A 69 -5.89 24.01 7.32
N ALA A 70 -5.28 23.76 8.47
CA ALA A 70 -3.90 23.31 8.57
C ALA A 70 -3.77 21.76 8.63
N ASP A 71 -4.84 21.07 9.00
CA ASP A 71 -4.87 19.61 9.10
C ASP A 71 -5.38 18.98 7.79
N VAL A 72 -4.45 18.67 6.92
CA VAL A 72 -4.74 18.05 5.59
C VAL A 72 -5.14 16.57 5.68
N VAL A 73 -5.02 15.94 6.86
CA VAL A 73 -5.35 14.51 7.06
C VAL A 73 -6.80 14.35 7.51
N TYR A 74 -7.20 15.04 8.58
CA TYR A 74 -8.49 14.84 9.23
C TYR A 74 -9.31 16.11 9.44
N GLY A 75 -8.84 17.26 8.93
CA GLY A 75 -9.57 18.52 9.04
C GLY A 75 -9.83 18.95 10.49
N GLY A 76 -8.89 18.69 11.40
CA GLY A 76 -8.98 19.05 12.81
C GLY A 76 -9.70 18.04 13.72
N ASN A 77 -10.06 16.86 13.21
CA ASN A 77 -10.76 15.83 13.98
C ASN A 77 -9.83 15.09 14.93
N SER A 78 -9.79 15.50 16.20
CA SER A 78 -8.93 14.88 17.24
C SER A 78 -9.25 13.41 17.53
N ALA A 79 -10.52 13.00 17.40
CA ALA A 79 -10.91 11.59 17.60
C ALA A 79 -10.32 10.68 16.51
N LYS A 80 -10.24 11.14 15.26
CA LYS A 80 -9.57 10.40 14.20
C LYS A 80 -8.05 10.37 14.39
N TRP A 81 -7.46 11.46 14.89
CA TRP A 81 -6.04 11.48 15.28
C TRP A 81 -5.74 10.45 16.38
N LEU A 82 -6.63 10.33 17.39
CA LEU A 82 -6.49 9.32 18.43
C LEU A 82 -6.50 7.89 17.86
N LYS A 83 -7.40 7.61 16.92
CA LYS A 83 -7.45 6.31 16.25
C LYS A 83 -6.19 6.05 15.42
N LEU A 84 -5.67 7.06 14.69
CA LEU A 84 -4.42 6.94 13.95
C LEU A 84 -3.24 6.59 14.86
N VAL A 85 -3.10 7.31 15.96
CA VAL A 85 -2.04 7.06 16.96
C VAL A 85 -2.07 5.59 17.40
N ASN A 86 -3.23 5.08 17.77
CA ASN A 86 -3.35 3.71 18.25
C ASN A 86 -3.17 2.68 17.13
N SER A 87 -3.58 2.97 15.90
CA SER A 87 -3.31 2.11 14.75
C SER A 87 -1.79 2.02 14.44
N LEU A 88 -1.08 3.15 14.54
CA LEU A 88 0.38 3.18 14.40
C LEU A 88 1.08 2.41 15.53
N ARG A 89 0.57 2.47 16.77
CA ARG A 89 1.08 1.64 17.89
C ARG A 89 0.97 0.16 17.57
N LEU A 90 -0.16 -0.30 16.99
CA LEU A 90 -0.29 -1.70 16.55
C LEU A 90 0.77 -2.05 15.50
N ARG A 91 0.97 -1.19 14.50
CA ARG A 91 1.98 -1.40 13.44
C ARG A 91 3.37 -1.59 14.04
N TYR A 92 3.80 -0.66 14.88
CA TYR A 92 5.16 -0.71 15.42
C TYR A 92 5.34 -1.79 16.48
N CYS A 93 4.33 -2.11 17.29
CA CYS A 93 4.37 -3.26 18.19
C CYS A 93 4.57 -4.58 17.41
N MET A 94 3.82 -4.78 16.32
CA MET A 94 3.99 -5.99 15.50
C MET A 94 5.32 -6.00 14.74
N ARG A 95 5.83 -4.82 14.32
CA ARG A 95 7.13 -4.68 13.67
C ARG A 95 8.28 -5.17 14.54
N VAL A 96 8.26 -4.85 15.83
CA VAL A 96 9.31 -5.22 16.78
C VAL A 96 8.97 -6.45 17.62
N TYR A 97 7.87 -7.17 17.32
CA TYR A 97 7.42 -8.29 18.15
C TYR A 97 8.47 -9.37 18.36
N ASP A 98 9.21 -9.73 17.33
CA ASP A 98 10.25 -10.75 17.42
C ASP A 98 11.49 -10.28 18.22
N LYS A 99 11.54 -8.97 18.55
CA LYS A 99 12.52 -8.30 19.43
C LYS A 99 11.91 -7.84 20.75
N LYS A 100 10.78 -8.44 21.18
CA LYS A 100 10.07 -8.04 22.40
C LYS A 100 10.92 -8.09 23.67
N THR A 101 11.90 -8.99 23.74
CA THR A 101 12.84 -9.06 24.87
C THR A 101 13.72 -7.81 24.91
N ASP A 102 14.32 -7.44 23.77
CA ASP A 102 15.15 -6.24 23.66
C ASP A 102 14.35 -4.98 24.01
N MET A 103 13.05 -4.94 23.62
CA MET A 103 12.15 -3.85 23.94
C MET A 103 11.76 -3.82 25.42
N SER A 104 11.61 -4.98 26.05
CA SER A 104 11.37 -5.11 27.49
C SER A 104 12.54 -4.56 28.30
N ASP A 105 13.78 -4.85 27.89
CA ASP A 105 14.99 -4.32 28.51
C ASP A 105 15.07 -2.77 28.41
N LEU A 106 14.39 -2.20 27.40
CA LEU A 106 14.21 -0.76 27.23
C LEU A 106 12.96 -0.20 27.93
N GLY A 107 12.27 -1.00 28.74
CA GLY A 107 11.09 -0.60 29.51
C GLY A 107 9.79 -0.57 28.72
N ILE A 108 9.72 -1.26 27.56
CA ILE A 108 8.50 -1.34 26.73
C ILE A 108 8.01 -2.79 26.67
N ASP A 109 6.85 -3.05 27.27
CA ASP A 109 6.10 -4.30 27.10
C ASP A 109 5.24 -4.22 25.84
N ILE A 110 5.70 -4.85 24.78
CA ILE A 110 5.05 -4.84 23.44
C ILE A 110 3.63 -5.41 23.49
N VAL A 111 3.38 -6.44 24.28
CA VAL A 111 2.06 -7.07 24.39
C VAL A 111 1.09 -6.12 25.09
N SER A 112 1.50 -5.53 26.21
CA SER A 112 0.69 -4.54 26.92
C SER A 112 0.42 -3.30 26.08
N GLU A 113 1.43 -2.77 25.37
CA GLU A 113 1.27 -1.63 24.47
C GLU A 113 0.26 -1.91 23.36
N PHE A 114 0.34 -3.08 22.72
CA PHE A 114 -0.60 -3.52 21.71
C PHE A 114 -2.02 -3.65 22.26
N ASN A 115 -2.19 -4.35 23.40
CA ASN A 115 -3.50 -4.58 24.02
C ASN A 115 -4.19 -3.27 24.44
N ASN A 116 -3.42 -2.28 24.89
CA ASN A 116 -3.94 -0.96 25.23
C ASN A 116 -4.34 -0.14 24.00
N ALA A 117 -3.70 -0.35 22.86
CA ALA A 117 -3.95 0.36 21.61
C ALA A 117 -5.13 -0.24 20.80
N ALA A 118 -5.24 -1.57 20.76
CA ALA A 118 -6.17 -2.28 19.89
C ALA A 118 -7.63 -1.79 19.99
N PRO A 119 -8.22 -1.56 21.18
CA PRO A 119 -9.59 -1.08 21.30
C PRO A 119 -9.83 0.34 20.77
N LYS A 120 -8.77 1.12 20.59
CA LYS A 120 -8.81 2.53 20.15
C LYS A 120 -8.37 2.71 18.70
N ALA A 121 -7.95 1.66 18.01
CA ALA A 121 -7.47 1.69 16.63
C ALA A 121 -8.60 1.95 15.62
N PHE A 122 -8.27 2.00 14.33
CA PHE A 122 -9.26 2.15 13.26
C PHE A 122 -10.34 1.07 13.32
N THR A 123 -11.57 1.47 13.01
CA THR A 123 -12.74 0.60 13.01
C THR A 123 -13.42 0.49 11.62
N GLY A 124 -12.94 1.23 10.64
CA GLY A 124 -13.46 1.21 9.27
C GLY A 124 -12.67 2.14 8.34
N ASN A 125 -12.90 2.02 7.03
CA ASN A 125 -12.23 2.84 6.00
C ASN A 125 -12.45 4.36 6.17
N SER A 126 -13.48 4.77 6.91
CA SER A 126 -13.71 6.18 7.23
C SER A 126 -12.66 6.78 8.17
N ASP A 127 -11.87 5.93 8.83
CA ASP A 127 -10.79 6.31 9.73
C ASP A 127 -9.43 6.42 9.01
N ASP A 128 -9.34 5.96 7.76
CA ASP A 128 -8.12 5.95 6.97
C ASP A 128 -7.38 7.28 7.02
N ALA A 129 -6.08 7.23 7.32
CA ALA A 129 -5.20 8.39 7.32
C ALA A 129 -4.61 8.63 5.94
N ILE A 130 -5.18 9.58 5.23
CA ILE A 130 -4.84 9.87 3.83
C ILE A 130 -4.66 11.37 3.60
N ILE A 131 -3.77 11.71 2.64
CA ILE A 131 -3.65 13.07 2.12
C ILE A 131 -4.01 13.03 0.64
N SER A 132 -5.02 13.80 0.25
CA SER A 132 -5.47 13.89 -1.14
C SER A 132 -4.71 14.99 -1.87
N TYR A 133 -4.35 14.72 -3.13
CA TYR A 133 -3.82 15.75 -4.01
C TYR A 133 -4.94 16.69 -4.46
N LEU A 134 -4.67 18.00 -4.46
CA LEU A 134 -5.64 19.00 -4.93
C LEU A 134 -5.69 19.04 -6.46
N GLY A 135 -4.56 18.86 -7.15
CA GLY A 135 -4.47 18.81 -8.62
C GLY A 135 -4.84 20.13 -9.29
N THR A 136 -4.54 21.26 -8.66
CA THR A 136 -4.85 22.59 -9.20
C THR A 136 -3.64 23.30 -9.79
N ASN A 137 -2.44 22.89 -9.39
CA ASN A 137 -1.16 23.37 -9.92
C ASN A 137 -0.07 22.30 -9.70
N ALA A 138 1.15 22.56 -10.19
CA ALA A 138 2.25 21.61 -10.12
C ALA A 138 2.67 21.22 -8.70
N ASP A 139 2.51 22.13 -7.73
CA ASP A 139 2.97 21.90 -6.34
C ASP A 139 2.05 20.98 -5.56
N ASN A 140 0.76 20.91 -5.94
CA ASN A 140 -0.25 20.12 -5.27
C ASN A 140 -0.89 19.03 -6.15
N ALA A 141 -0.38 18.85 -7.37
CA ALA A 141 -0.73 17.75 -8.25
C ALA A 141 -0.02 16.46 -7.84
N ALA A 142 -0.63 15.33 -8.15
CA ALA A 142 -0.01 14.04 -7.90
C ALA A 142 1.26 13.87 -8.75
N PRO A 143 2.38 13.36 -8.19
CA PRO A 143 3.63 13.18 -8.92
C PRO A 143 3.44 12.32 -10.17
N GLY A 144 3.77 12.83 -11.36
CA GLY A 144 3.58 12.15 -12.64
C GLY A 144 2.21 12.37 -13.28
N GLY A 145 1.36 13.21 -12.72
CA GLY A 145 0.19 13.77 -13.39
C GLY A 145 0.60 14.87 -14.41
N PRO A 146 -0.33 15.28 -15.30
CA PRO A 146 -0.04 16.27 -16.34
C PRO A 146 0.51 17.61 -15.84
N LEU A 147 0.06 18.08 -14.68
CA LEU A 147 0.51 19.34 -14.06
C LEU A 147 1.83 19.21 -13.30
N SER A 148 2.28 17.99 -13.01
CA SER A 148 3.53 17.77 -12.26
C SER A 148 4.75 18.10 -13.13
N TYR A 149 5.77 18.73 -12.56
CA TYR A 149 7.09 18.93 -13.19
C TYR A 149 7.86 17.62 -13.42
N LYS A 150 7.41 16.52 -12.83
CA LYS A 150 8.01 15.21 -13.04
C LYS A 150 7.46 14.57 -14.30
N LYS A 151 8.26 13.68 -14.91
CA LYS A 151 7.80 12.91 -16.07
C LYS A 151 6.49 12.19 -15.77
N PRO A 152 5.56 12.16 -16.71
CA PRO A 152 4.28 11.50 -16.55
C PRO A 152 4.41 10.05 -16.09
N ALA A 153 3.47 9.61 -15.25
CA ALA A 153 3.46 8.26 -14.68
C ALA A 153 3.23 7.15 -15.71
N PHE A 154 2.94 7.47 -16.99
CA PHE A 154 2.77 6.44 -18.02
C PHE A 154 4.06 5.68 -18.34
N ASN A 155 5.23 6.20 -17.96
CA ASN A 155 6.49 5.47 -18.03
C ASN A 155 6.66 4.47 -16.90
N GLN A 156 5.80 4.52 -15.85
CA GLN A 156 5.83 3.56 -14.77
C GLN A 156 5.10 2.29 -15.20
N LYS A 157 5.82 1.18 -15.15
CA LYS A 157 5.28 -0.15 -15.45
C LYS A 157 5.00 -0.91 -14.16
N PRO A 158 3.86 -1.59 -14.05
CA PRO A 158 3.62 -2.47 -12.91
C PRO A 158 4.60 -3.65 -12.94
N CYS A 159 5.12 -4.02 -11.77
CA CYS A 159 6.03 -5.16 -11.65
C CYS A 159 5.32 -6.48 -11.97
N ALA A 160 6.00 -7.38 -12.69
CA ALA A 160 5.47 -8.71 -13.00
C ALA A 160 5.09 -9.50 -11.75
N THR A 161 5.80 -9.32 -10.63
CA THR A 161 5.50 -10.01 -9.37
C THR A 161 4.07 -9.73 -8.91
N ILE A 162 3.66 -8.46 -8.84
CA ILE A 162 2.29 -8.12 -8.40
C ILE A 162 1.25 -8.48 -9.47
N VAL A 163 1.53 -8.21 -10.75
CA VAL A 163 0.60 -8.52 -11.85
C VAL A 163 0.31 -10.02 -11.90
N ASN A 164 1.35 -10.85 -11.86
CA ASN A 164 1.19 -12.31 -11.90
C ASN A 164 0.51 -12.86 -10.64
N LYS A 165 0.79 -12.28 -9.46
CA LYS A 165 0.10 -12.66 -8.24
C LYS A 165 -1.39 -12.35 -8.33
N LEU A 166 -1.78 -11.14 -8.74
CA LEU A 166 -3.19 -10.78 -8.90
C LEU A 166 -3.92 -11.66 -9.93
N LYS A 167 -3.24 -11.98 -11.05
CA LYS A 167 -3.78 -12.92 -12.06
C LYS A 167 -3.99 -14.32 -11.47
N SER A 168 -3.00 -14.86 -10.76
CA SER A 168 -3.08 -16.22 -10.19
C SER A 168 -4.18 -16.37 -9.14
N LEU A 169 -4.51 -15.29 -8.43
CA LEU A 169 -5.57 -15.26 -7.44
C LEU A 169 -6.94 -14.91 -8.04
N ASN A 170 -7.02 -14.52 -9.31
CA ASN A 170 -8.20 -13.89 -9.93
C ASN A 170 -8.64 -12.65 -9.16
N ASP A 171 -7.67 -11.84 -8.70
CA ASP A 171 -7.91 -10.68 -7.86
C ASP A 171 -8.49 -9.52 -8.68
N PRO A 172 -9.69 -9.02 -8.32
CA PRO A 172 -10.33 -7.94 -9.08
C PRO A 172 -9.59 -6.60 -8.97
N ARG A 173 -8.69 -6.42 -7.99
CA ARG A 173 -7.86 -5.22 -7.86
C ARG A 173 -6.92 -5.04 -9.06
N LEU A 174 -6.59 -6.12 -9.78
CA LEU A 174 -5.81 -6.04 -11.02
C LEU A 174 -6.38 -4.99 -11.97
N TYR A 175 -7.68 -5.00 -12.18
CA TYR A 175 -8.36 -4.11 -13.14
C TYR A 175 -8.53 -2.66 -12.64
N ARG A 176 -8.25 -2.42 -11.37
CA ARG A 176 -8.20 -1.08 -10.77
C ARG A 176 -6.80 -0.47 -10.80
N TRP A 177 -5.78 -1.30 -10.81
CA TRP A 177 -4.39 -0.87 -10.70
C TRP A 177 -3.65 -0.85 -12.03
N VAL A 178 -4.08 -1.68 -12.99
CA VAL A 178 -3.32 -1.98 -14.20
C VAL A 178 -4.24 -1.92 -15.42
N ASN A 179 -3.78 -1.20 -16.47
CA ASN A 179 -4.39 -1.28 -17.80
C ASN A 179 -3.83 -2.50 -18.55
N PRO A 180 -4.60 -3.10 -19.48
CA PRO A 180 -4.08 -4.14 -20.36
C PRO A 180 -2.93 -3.59 -21.22
N VAL A 181 -2.16 -4.49 -21.84
CA VAL A 181 -1.17 -4.13 -22.85
C VAL A 181 -1.84 -3.46 -24.04
N GLN A 182 -1.14 -2.56 -24.72
CA GLN A 182 -1.65 -1.94 -25.95
C GLN A 182 -1.52 -2.90 -27.13
N ILE A 183 -0.44 -3.69 -27.16
CA ILE A 183 -0.21 -4.74 -28.15
C ILE A 183 -0.02 -6.07 -27.43
N LYS A 184 -0.83 -7.06 -27.81
CA LYS A 184 -0.79 -8.41 -27.27
C LYS A 184 -0.24 -9.36 -28.32
N TRP A 185 0.78 -10.17 -27.97
CA TRP A 185 1.17 -11.31 -28.78
C TRP A 185 0.11 -12.41 -28.73
N ASP A 186 -0.22 -12.98 -29.90
CA ASP A 186 -1.24 -14.03 -29.98
C ASP A 186 -0.91 -15.06 -31.04
N TYR A 187 -0.91 -16.34 -30.65
CA TYR A 187 -0.66 -17.45 -31.56
C TYR A 187 -1.82 -17.76 -32.52
N ASN A 188 -3.03 -17.22 -32.22
CA ASN A 188 -4.25 -17.55 -32.93
C ASN A 188 -4.65 -16.50 -33.99
N VAL A 189 -3.87 -15.45 -34.15
CA VAL A 189 -4.09 -14.45 -35.21
C VAL A 189 -3.01 -14.59 -36.27
N THR A 190 -3.39 -14.38 -37.51
CA THR A 190 -2.47 -14.45 -38.67
C THR A 190 -2.06 -13.06 -39.20
N VAL A 191 -2.84 -12.05 -38.86
CA VAL A 191 -2.59 -10.63 -39.19
C VAL A 191 -2.88 -9.77 -37.96
N PRO A 192 -2.24 -8.60 -37.81
CA PRO A 192 -2.55 -7.67 -36.75
C PRO A 192 -4.04 -7.33 -36.74
N THR A 193 -4.71 -7.51 -35.59
CA THR A 193 -6.16 -7.33 -35.47
C THR A 193 -6.47 -6.54 -34.20
N GLU A 194 -7.20 -5.45 -34.33
CA GLU A 194 -7.67 -4.67 -33.19
C GLU A 194 -8.92 -5.33 -32.56
N LYS A 195 -8.92 -5.44 -31.24
CA LYS A 195 -10.06 -5.91 -30.46
C LYS A 195 -10.39 -4.90 -29.36
N ARG A 196 -11.68 -4.64 -29.19
CA ARG A 196 -12.18 -3.88 -28.05
C ARG A 196 -12.34 -4.83 -26.86
N ILE A 197 -11.69 -4.46 -25.75
CA ILE A 197 -11.72 -5.18 -24.49
C ILE A 197 -12.45 -4.32 -23.46
N THR A 198 -13.41 -4.88 -22.77
CA THR A 198 -14.08 -4.23 -21.62
C THR A 198 -13.70 -5.00 -20.36
N ASN A 199 -13.14 -4.32 -19.36
CA ASN A 199 -12.85 -4.94 -18.08
C ASN A 199 -14.14 -5.10 -17.24
N MET A 200 -14.04 -5.80 -16.10
CA MET A 200 -15.19 -6.04 -15.21
C MET A 200 -15.81 -4.76 -14.60
N PHE A 201 -15.13 -3.63 -14.68
CA PHE A 201 -15.64 -2.34 -14.19
C PHE A 201 -16.23 -1.46 -15.31
N GLY A 202 -16.25 -1.95 -16.54
CA GLY A 202 -16.80 -1.25 -17.70
C GLY A 202 -15.78 -0.33 -18.41
N ASP A 203 -14.52 -0.32 -17.99
CA ASP A 203 -13.47 0.43 -18.68
C ASP A 203 -13.17 -0.24 -20.04
N ASN A 204 -13.08 0.55 -21.10
CA ASN A 204 -12.91 0.07 -22.46
C ASN A 204 -11.50 0.37 -22.98
N TYR A 205 -10.88 -0.63 -23.60
CA TYR A 205 -9.56 -0.56 -24.19
C TYR A 205 -9.58 -1.07 -25.62
N THR A 206 -8.77 -0.47 -26.50
CA THR A 206 -8.45 -1.04 -27.80
C THR A 206 -7.09 -1.70 -27.71
N VAL A 207 -7.03 -3.00 -28.00
CA VAL A 207 -5.81 -3.81 -27.95
C VAL A 207 -5.54 -4.41 -29.31
N THR A 208 -4.32 -4.18 -29.85
CA THR A 208 -3.88 -4.78 -31.10
C THR A 208 -3.30 -6.16 -30.83
N TYR A 209 -3.92 -7.19 -31.35
CA TYR A 209 -3.41 -8.55 -31.32
C TYR A 209 -2.44 -8.75 -32.46
N ARG A 210 -1.19 -9.13 -32.21
CA ARG A 210 -0.18 -9.41 -33.21
C ARG A 210 0.18 -10.89 -33.26
N PRO A 211 0.34 -11.46 -34.49
CA PRO A 211 0.76 -12.85 -34.60
C PRO A 211 2.17 -13.04 -34.04
N THR A 212 2.40 -14.20 -33.42
CA THR A 212 3.72 -14.63 -32.99
C THR A 212 3.84 -16.14 -33.06
N THR A 213 5.04 -16.62 -33.36
CA THR A 213 5.45 -18.04 -33.21
C THR A 213 6.48 -18.20 -32.10
N ARG A 214 6.89 -17.10 -31.46
CA ARG A 214 7.92 -17.07 -30.42
C ARG A 214 7.34 -17.58 -29.11
N THR A 215 8.15 -18.39 -28.41
CA THR A 215 7.80 -18.97 -27.09
C THR A 215 8.36 -18.15 -25.90
N ASP A 216 9.23 -17.18 -26.19
CA ASP A 216 9.92 -16.35 -25.21
C ASP A 216 9.24 -14.99 -24.95
N VAL A 217 8.03 -14.79 -25.47
CA VAL A 217 7.23 -13.58 -25.27
C VAL A 217 6.06 -13.82 -24.31
N ASP A 218 5.71 -12.80 -23.52
CA ASP A 218 4.50 -12.84 -22.69
C ASP A 218 3.28 -12.53 -23.58
N THR A 219 2.38 -13.49 -23.69
CA THR A 219 1.14 -13.40 -24.47
C THR A 219 -0.06 -13.00 -23.63
N ALA A 220 0.13 -12.64 -22.36
CA ALA A 220 -0.96 -12.25 -21.48
C ALA A 220 -1.54 -10.89 -21.84
N LEU A 221 -2.85 -10.71 -21.60
CA LEU A 221 -3.51 -9.41 -21.73
C LEU A 221 -3.02 -8.39 -20.68
N TYR A 222 -2.60 -8.88 -19.53
CA TYR A 222 -1.95 -8.11 -18.46
C TYR A 222 -0.56 -8.69 -18.23
N ALA A 223 0.45 -7.99 -18.69
CA ALA A 223 1.87 -8.36 -18.60
C ALA A 223 2.62 -7.32 -17.78
N GLY A 224 3.22 -7.72 -16.67
CA GLY A 224 4.03 -6.84 -15.83
C GLY A 224 5.49 -6.83 -16.26
N MET A 225 6.23 -5.79 -15.89
CA MET A 225 7.66 -5.68 -16.11
C MET A 225 8.42 -6.55 -15.10
N PRO A 226 9.28 -7.47 -15.52
CA PRO A 226 10.10 -8.23 -14.57
C PRO A 226 10.98 -7.32 -13.69
N ALA A 227 11.09 -7.66 -12.42
CA ALA A 227 12.00 -6.97 -11.52
C ALA A 227 13.47 -7.30 -11.83
N GLY A 228 14.35 -6.32 -11.62
CA GLY A 228 15.80 -6.53 -11.73
C GLY A 228 16.36 -6.59 -13.15
N LEU A 229 15.58 -6.24 -14.18
CA LEU A 229 16.12 -6.09 -15.54
C LEU A 229 17.05 -4.88 -15.62
N GLU A 230 18.17 -5.04 -16.30
CA GLU A 230 19.03 -3.93 -16.68
C GLU A 230 18.29 -2.97 -17.60
N ILE A 231 18.63 -1.68 -17.54
CA ILE A 231 17.94 -0.61 -18.26
C ILE A 231 17.88 -0.86 -19.77
N ILE A 232 18.94 -1.45 -20.34
CA ILE A 232 19.00 -1.80 -21.76
C ILE A 232 18.00 -2.90 -22.14
N ASN A 233 17.75 -3.83 -21.22
CA ASN A 233 16.82 -4.95 -21.40
C ASN A 233 15.36 -4.55 -21.11
N LEU A 234 15.17 -3.53 -20.26
CA LEU A 234 13.83 -2.97 -20.02
C LEU A 234 13.19 -2.46 -21.30
N ALA A 235 14.01 -1.83 -22.14
CA ALA A 235 13.57 -1.21 -23.38
C ALA A 235 13.12 -2.23 -24.44
N THR A 236 13.66 -3.42 -24.42
CA THR A 236 13.41 -4.48 -25.41
C THR A 236 12.56 -5.63 -24.85
N TYR A 237 12.21 -5.58 -23.57
CA TYR A 237 11.42 -6.64 -22.95
C TYR A 237 10.09 -6.83 -23.68
N ASN A 238 9.79 -8.07 -24.03
CA ASN A 238 8.56 -8.48 -24.73
C ASN A 238 8.35 -7.88 -26.14
N TYR A 239 9.31 -7.14 -26.69
CA TYR A 239 9.17 -6.43 -27.98
C TYR A 239 9.20 -7.33 -29.20
N GLY A 240 9.94 -8.41 -29.15
CA GLY A 240 10.22 -9.21 -30.34
C GLY A 240 11.35 -8.65 -31.24
N GLU A 241 11.58 -9.25 -32.41
CA GLU A 241 12.76 -8.98 -33.26
C GLU A 241 12.80 -7.62 -33.96
N ASN A 242 11.67 -6.92 -34.11
CA ASN A 242 11.60 -5.64 -34.79
C ASN A 242 11.62 -4.46 -33.82
N THR A 243 12.81 -4.13 -33.34
CA THR A 243 13.07 -3.01 -32.41
C THR A 243 12.99 -1.63 -33.05
N THR A 244 12.73 -1.49 -34.33
CA THR A 244 12.64 -0.20 -35.05
C THR A 244 11.40 0.66 -34.67
N VAL A 245 10.47 0.12 -33.88
CA VAL A 245 9.31 0.86 -33.34
C VAL A 245 9.55 1.32 -31.91
N TYR A 246 10.80 1.41 -31.51
CA TYR A 246 11.18 1.87 -30.20
C TYR A 246 11.06 3.38 -30.06
N GLU A 247 9.88 3.87 -29.80
CA GLU A 247 9.71 5.11 -29.04
C GLU A 247 9.85 4.76 -27.56
N SER A 248 10.99 5.09 -27.01
CA SER A 248 11.52 4.64 -25.71
C SER A 248 10.62 4.83 -24.48
N GLU A 249 9.49 5.47 -24.64
CA GLU A 249 8.62 5.85 -23.55
C GLU A 249 7.36 4.98 -23.43
N LYS A 250 7.09 4.12 -24.41
CA LYS A 250 5.79 3.47 -24.52
C LYS A 250 5.92 2.02 -24.95
N ASP A 251 6.62 1.19 -24.15
CA ASP A 251 6.57 -0.24 -24.42
C ASP A 251 5.12 -0.72 -24.47
N PRO A 252 4.54 -0.98 -25.67
CA PRO A 252 3.13 -1.31 -25.81
C PRO A 252 2.80 -2.77 -25.44
N PHE A 253 3.83 -3.60 -25.29
CA PHE A 253 3.70 -5.02 -24.98
C PHE A 253 3.71 -5.31 -23.47
N VAL A 254 3.92 -4.28 -22.66
CA VAL A 254 3.85 -4.36 -21.20
C VAL A 254 2.73 -3.45 -20.71
N SER A 255 1.99 -3.92 -19.75
CA SER A 255 0.93 -3.17 -19.08
C SER A 255 1.45 -1.86 -18.49
N VAL A 256 0.59 -0.88 -18.39
CA VAL A 256 0.87 0.38 -17.68
C VAL A 256 0.00 0.46 -16.44
N ILE A 257 0.39 1.31 -15.48
CA ILE A 257 -0.50 1.62 -14.36
C ILE A 257 -1.80 2.23 -14.89
N HIS A 258 -2.90 1.94 -14.22
CA HIS A 258 -4.22 2.44 -14.62
C HIS A 258 -4.24 3.97 -14.74
N ASP A 259 -5.02 4.53 -15.68
CA ASP A 259 -5.08 5.96 -15.99
C ASP A 259 -5.36 6.86 -14.79
N ARG A 260 -6.06 6.33 -13.77
CA ARG A 260 -6.31 7.02 -12.49
C ARG A 260 -5.03 7.45 -11.80
N TYR A 261 -3.96 6.63 -11.90
CA TYR A 261 -2.64 6.94 -11.33
C TYR A 261 -1.82 7.90 -12.17
N ARG A 262 -2.33 8.25 -13.35
CA ARG A 262 -1.70 9.22 -14.27
C ARG A 262 -2.41 10.58 -14.29
N ALA A 263 -3.43 10.75 -13.48
CA ALA A 263 -4.15 12.01 -13.29
C ALA A 263 -3.47 12.89 -12.23
N ASP A 264 -3.70 14.20 -12.27
CA ASP A 264 -3.20 15.14 -11.25
C ASP A 264 -3.86 14.94 -9.88
N LYS A 265 -5.07 14.42 -9.90
CA LYS A 265 -5.82 13.96 -8.72
C LYS A 265 -6.76 12.83 -9.11
N ASP A 266 -7.01 11.93 -8.20
CA ASP A 266 -8.04 10.89 -8.30
C ASP A 266 -8.40 10.40 -6.89
N THR A 267 -9.61 9.89 -6.71
CA THR A 267 -10.08 9.34 -5.42
C THR A 267 -9.20 8.20 -4.92
N TYR A 268 -8.57 7.46 -5.83
CA TYR A 268 -7.70 6.34 -5.48
C TYR A 268 -6.22 6.69 -5.45
N ARG A 269 -5.84 7.91 -5.93
CA ARG A 269 -4.46 8.39 -5.91
C ARG A 269 -4.27 9.39 -4.77
N ARG A 270 -3.71 8.94 -3.68
CA ARG A 270 -3.54 9.65 -2.41
C ARG A 270 -2.25 9.21 -1.75
N ILE A 271 -1.76 10.01 -0.82
CA ILE A 271 -0.71 9.59 0.11
C ILE A 271 -1.39 8.84 1.26
N GLU A 272 -0.97 7.62 1.51
CA GLU A 272 -1.53 6.75 2.54
C GLU A 272 -0.55 6.63 3.70
N ILE A 273 -0.98 7.12 4.86
CA ILE A 273 -0.18 7.05 6.09
C ILE A 273 -0.47 5.73 6.81
N MET A 274 -1.76 5.44 7.01
CA MET A 274 -2.24 4.22 7.65
C MET A 274 -3.65 3.92 7.14
N MET A 275 -3.94 2.65 6.87
CA MET A 275 -5.21 2.22 6.32
C MET A 275 -5.87 1.17 7.21
N TYR A 276 -7.20 1.17 7.27
CA TYR A 276 -7.95 0.20 8.08
C TYR A 276 -7.71 -1.27 7.70
N PRO A 277 -7.60 -1.66 6.40
CA PRO A 277 -7.22 -3.04 6.06
C PRO A 277 -5.94 -3.51 6.75
N GLU A 278 -4.94 -2.64 6.89
CA GLU A 278 -3.69 -2.99 7.58
C GLU A 278 -3.94 -3.29 9.07
N VAL A 279 -4.80 -2.50 9.74
CA VAL A 279 -5.16 -2.75 11.15
C VAL A 279 -5.77 -4.14 11.31
N GLU A 280 -6.70 -4.52 10.45
CA GLU A 280 -7.34 -5.83 10.50
C GLU A 280 -6.33 -6.97 10.26
N PHE A 281 -5.36 -6.80 9.34
CA PHE A 281 -4.29 -7.77 9.17
C PHE A 281 -3.36 -7.84 10.40
N LEU A 282 -3.05 -6.72 11.06
CA LEU A 282 -2.26 -6.70 12.28
C LEU A 282 -2.96 -7.44 13.44
N LEU A 283 -4.28 -7.28 13.55
CA LEU A 283 -5.09 -8.01 14.54
C LEU A 283 -5.10 -9.52 14.24
N ALA A 284 -5.26 -9.91 12.98
CA ALA A 284 -5.18 -11.31 12.56
C ALA A 284 -3.80 -11.93 12.87
N GLU A 285 -2.73 -11.20 12.61
CA GLU A 285 -1.35 -11.60 12.90
C GLU A 285 -1.13 -11.76 14.42
N ALA A 286 -1.60 -10.80 15.22
CA ALA A 286 -1.48 -10.82 16.66
C ALA A 286 -2.16 -12.06 17.30
N ILE A 287 -3.35 -12.41 16.81
CA ILE A 287 -4.06 -13.63 17.27
C ILE A 287 -3.22 -14.87 17.00
N LEU A 288 -2.61 -14.98 15.81
CA LEU A 288 -1.77 -16.15 15.46
C LEU A 288 -0.48 -16.23 16.28
N LYS A 289 0.15 -15.09 16.56
CA LYS A 289 1.37 -15.06 17.40
C LYS A 289 1.06 -15.39 18.87
N GLY A 290 -0.19 -15.18 19.31
CA GLY A 290 -0.64 -15.48 20.67
C GLY A 290 -0.18 -14.47 21.72
N GLY A 291 -0.85 -14.51 22.88
CA GLY A 291 -0.53 -13.63 24.01
C GLY A 291 -1.18 -12.24 23.94
N PHE A 292 -1.86 -11.90 22.87
CA PHE A 292 -2.58 -10.63 22.70
C PHE A 292 -4.07 -10.78 23.04
N SER A 293 -4.64 -9.72 23.63
CA SER A 293 -6.07 -9.65 23.96
C SER A 293 -6.85 -9.03 22.81
N VAL A 294 -7.01 -9.77 21.72
CA VAL A 294 -7.79 -9.36 20.54
C VAL A 294 -9.09 -10.15 20.51
N SER A 295 -10.22 -9.46 20.34
CA SER A 295 -11.53 -10.11 20.20
C SER A 295 -11.72 -10.67 18.80
N GLY A 296 -12.47 -11.76 18.65
CA GLY A 296 -12.71 -12.43 17.38
C GLY A 296 -11.63 -13.45 17.02
N THR A 297 -11.62 -13.89 15.78
CA THR A 297 -10.69 -14.89 15.25
C THR A 297 -9.77 -14.29 14.18
N ALA A 298 -8.61 -14.90 13.97
CA ALA A 298 -7.70 -14.48 12.92
C ALA A 298 -8.35 -14.53 11.52
N GLU A 299 -9.23 -15.50 11.28
CA GLU A 299 -9.97 -15.59 10.01
C GLU A 299 -10.96 -14.45 9.82
N GLU A 300 -11.68 -14.05 10.87
CA GLU A 300 -12.63 -12.93 10.81
C GLU A 300 -11.89 -11.62 10.47
N HIS A 301 -10.78 -11.34 11.13
CA HIS A 301 -9.96 -10.16 10.85
C HIS A 301 -9.35 -10.22 9.45
N TYR A 302 -8.85 -11.36 9.02
CA TYR A 302 -8.35 -11.58 7.67
C TYR A 302 -9.42 -11.29 6.59
N LYS A 303 -10.65 -11.78 6.78
CA LYS A 303 -11.79 -11.51 5.87
C LYS A 303 -12.13 -10.03 5.85
N LYS A 304 -12.23 -9.40 7.01
CA LYS A 304 -12.53 -7.96 7.14
C LYS A 304 -11.47 -7.11 6.43
N ALA A 305 -10.20 -7.46 6.56
CA ALA A 305 -9.10 -6.76 5.89
C ALA A 305 -9.26 -6.77 4.36
N ILE A 306 -9.53 -7.94 3.77
CA ILE A 306 -9.74 -8.06 2.32
C ILE A 306 -11.01 -7.30 1.89
N GLN A 307 -12.11 -7.42 2.61
CA GLN A 307 -13.36 -6.72 2.33
C GLN A 307 -13.16 -5.19 2.40
N ALA A 308 -12.44 -4.71 3.40
CA ALA A 308 -12.11 -3.30 3.54
C ALA A 308 -11.23 -2.80 2.38
N SER A 309 -10.23 -3.59 1.96
CA SER A 309 -9.43 -3.31 0.78
C SER A 309 -10.29 -3.25 -0.49
N PHE A 310 -11.19 -4.22 -0.69
CA PHE A 310 -12.10 -4.22 -1.83
C PHE A 310 -13.01 -2.98 -1.85
N SER A 311 -13.65 -2.67 -0.72
CA SER A 311 -14.50 -1.49 -0.56
C SER A 311 -13.73 -0.21 -0.91
N ARG A 312 -12.50 -0.08 -0.44
CA ARG A 312 -11.61 1.04 -0.74
C ARG A 312 -11.38 1.23 -2.25
N TRP A 313 -11.23 0.14 -3.00
CA TRP A 313 -11.02 0.16 -4.45
C TRP A 313 -12.33 0.19 -5.24
N GLY A 314 -13.48 0.37 -4.58
CA GLY A 314 -14.80 0.40 -5.21
C GLY A 314 -15.19 -0.96 -5.81
N ILE A 315 -14.68 -2.03 -5.24
CA ILE A 315 -15.07 -3.40 -5.55
C ILE A 315 -16.18 -3.75 -4.58
N THR A 316 -17.40 -3.70 -5.06
CA THR A 316 -18.60 -3.98 -4.26
C THR A 316 -19.28 -5.26 -4.73
N ASP A 317 -19.88 -6.00 -3.81
CA ASP A 317 -20.62 -7.21 -4.12
C ASP A 317 -21.73 -6.94 -5.16
N GLY A 318 -21.80 -7.81 -6.15
CA GLY A 318 -22.84 -7.81 -7.17
C GLY A 318 -22.55 -7.00 -8.45
N LYS A 319 -21.46 -6.25 -8.55
CA LYS A 319 -21.05 -5.63 -9.82
C LYS A 319 -20.12 -6.58 -10.60
N ASN A 320 -20.56 -7.00 -11.78
CA ASN A 320 -19.76 -7.73 -12.78
C ASN A 320 -19.10 -9.04 -12.28
N GLY A 321 -19.72 -9.74 -11.31
CA GLY A 321 -19.18 -11.02 -10.79
C GLY A 321 -17.99 -10.88 -9.84
N SER A 322 -17.52 -9.66 -9.58
CA SER A 322 -16.49 -9.40 -8.58
C SER A 322 -17.15 -9.27 -7.22
N ASN A 323 -17.17 -10.31 -6.44
CA ASN A 323 -17.54 -10.22 -5.04
C ASN A 323 -16.49 -10.87 -4.16
N PHE A 324 -16.48 -10.49 -2.91
CA PHE A 324 -15.60 -11.06 -1.92
C PHE A 324 -15.71 -12.59 -1.85
N ASN A 325 -16.93 -13.14 -1.93
CA ASN A 325 -17.17 -14.58 -1.81
C ASN A 325 -16.51 -15.36 -2.95
N ASN A 326 -16.60 -14.87 -4.19
CA ASN A 326 -15.93 -15.50 -5.33
C ASN A 326 -14.41 -15.47 -5.17
N TYR A 327 -13.85 -14.35 -4.75
CA TYR A 327 -12.42 -14.23 -4.48
C TYR A 327 -11.99 -15.14 -3.33
N TYR A 328 -12.75 -15.15 -2.23
CA TYR A 328 -12.45 -15.94 -1.05
C TYR A 328 -12.63 -17.44 -1.26
N SER A 329 -13.46 -17.88 -2.22
CA SER A 329 -13.65 -19.30 -2.57
C SER A 329 -12.41 -19.92 -3.23
N ASN A 330 -11.48 -19.10 -3.75
CA ASN A 330 -10.22 -19.58 -4.26
C ASN A 330 -9.38 -20.16 -3.10
N SER A 331 -8.97 -21.43 -3.20
CA SER A 331 -8.17 -22.11 -2.16
C SER A 331 -6.84 -21.39 -1.87
N ALA A 332 -6.30 -20.68 -2.88
CA ALA A 332 -5.12 -19.84 -2.73
C ALA A 332 -5.39 -18.51 -1.98
N VAL A 333 -6.64 -18.17 -1.67
CA VAL A 333 -7.05 -17.00 -0.89
C VAL A 333 -7.65 -17.42 0.44
N SER A 334 -8.46 -18.48 0.46
CA SER A 334 -9.16 -18.96 1.65
C SER A 334 -8.20 -19.17 2.84
N TYR A 335 -8.54 -18.56 3.97
CA TYR A 335 -7.80 -18.76 5.22
C TYR A 335 -7.87 -20.23 5.67
N ALA A 336 -9.05 -20.84 5.59
CA ALA A 336 -9.25 -22.22 6.00
C ALA A 336 -8.36 -23.20 5.23
N SER A 337 -8.16 -22.97 3.92
CA SER A 337 -7.36 -23.82 3.03
C SER A 337 -5.84 -23.63 3.19
N ALA A 338 -5.39 -22.61 3.93
CA ALA A 338 -3.96 -22.33 4.06
C ALA A 338 -3.27 -23.36 4.98
N THR A 339 -2.16 -23.92 4.53
CA THR A 339 -1.27 -24.75 5.37
C THR A 339 -0.47 -23.88 6.35
N ASN A 340 -0.03 -22.70 5.88
CA ASN A 340 0.62 -21.68 6.71
C ASN A 340 -0.31 -20.45 6.79
N LYS A 341 -0.95 -20.28 7.95
CA LYS A 341 -1.90 -19.16 8.17
C LYS A 341 -1.22 -17.81 8.19
N LEU A 342 -0.01 -17.74 8.77
CA LEU A 342 0.73 -16.48 8.83
C LEU A 342 1.17 -16.02 7.43
N GLU A 343 1.71 -16.93 6.63
CA GLU A 343 2.08 -16.63 5.25
C GLU A 343 0.88 -16.13 4.43
N ARG A 344 -0.30 -16.75 4.64
CA ARG A 344 -1.54 -16.32 3.99
C ARG A 344 -1.94 -14.90 4.38
N ILE A 345 -1.83 -14.54 5.66
CA ILE A 345 -2.09 -13.17 6.13
C ILE A 345 -1.08 -12.20 5.51
N MET A 346 0.22 -12.54 5.55
CA MET A 346 1.28 -11.68 5.02
C MET A 346 1.15 -11.47 3.51
N GLU A 347 0.77 -12.50 2.75
CA GLU A 347 0.53 -12.38 1.31
C GLU A 347 -0.58 -11.36 1.02
N GLN A 348 -1.72 -11.45 1.69
CA GLN A 348 -2.84 -10.53 1.48
C GLN A 348 -2.57 -9.13 2.04
N LYS A 349 -1.80 -9.02 3.11
CA LYS A 349 -1.32 -7.74 3.66
C LYS A 349 -0.33 -7.05 2.72
N TRP A 350 0.46 -7.81 1.97
CA TRP A 350 1.38 -7.29 0.96
C TRP A 350 0.65 -6.82 -0.30
N ILE A 351 -0.43 -7.50 -0.73
CA ILE A 351 -1.31 -7.04 -1.81
C ILE A 351 -2.10 -5.79 -1.38
#